data_7e6692cca63d8e943df1cda41e94ab22
#
_entry.id   7e6692cca63d8e943df1cda41e94ab22
#
_cell.length_a   1.000
_cell.length_b   1.000
_cell.length_c   1.000
_cell.angle_alpha   90.00
_cell.angle_beta   90.00
_cell.angle_gamma   90.00
#
_symmetry.space_group_name_H-M   'P 1'
#
loop_
_entity.id
_entity.type
_entity.pdbx_description
1 polymer ?
#
loop_
_entity_poly.entity_id
_entity_poly.type
_entity_poly.pdbx_seq_one_letter_code
_entity_poly.pdbx_strand_id
1 'polypeptide(L)'
;MKKKLIGRGVIGFPVGIAIGYVITVIISICIGDGFFYPVTPKLVNKMGSELNAVLIQTGLSGIMGTGFAMASVIWEIDSWSLAKQSGIYFAIACVIMFPISYFANWMPHSTAGILSYVGIFVAIFLAAWVTQYSVWKRKIKKMNEGIKDNNDMN
;
A
#
# COMPACT_ATOMS: atom_id res chain seq x y z
N MET A 1 -18.96 5.04 11.38
CA MET A 1 -17.83 5.26 10.46
C MET A 1 -16.63 5.96 11.12
N LYS A 2 -16.77 7.14 11.77
CA LYS A 2 -15.63 7.90 12.36
C LYS A 2 -14.78 7.09 13.35
N LYS A 3 -15.38 6.34 14.30
CA LYS A 3 -14.65 5.51 15.27
C LYS A 3 -13.83 4.39 14.60
N LYS A 4 -14.37 3.75 13.56
CA LYS A 4 -13.65 2.72 12.79
C LYS A 4 -12.48 3.31 12.01
N LEU A 5 -12.66 4.51 11.41
CA LEU A 5 -11.62 5.22 10.69
C LEU A 5 -10.42 5.52 11.61
N ILE A 6 -10.69 6.11 12.78
CA ILE A 6 -9.66 6.45 13.78
C ILE A 6 -8.98 5.18 14.29
N GLY A 7 -9.75 4.14 14.66
CA GLY A 7 -9.19 2.88 15.15
C GLY A 7 -8.26 2.21 14.15
N ARG A 8 -8.64 2.18 12.85
CA ARG A 8 -7.78 1.67 11.79
C ARG A 8 -6.53 2.53 11.60
N GLY A 9 -6.65 3.85 11.67
CA GLY A 9 -5.53 4.76 11.57
C GLY A 9 -4.48 4.52 12.67
N VAL A 10 -4.93 4.37 13.92
CA VAL A 10 -4.05 4.09 15.07
C VAL A 10 -3.29 2.77 14.89
N ILE A 11 -3.96 1.71 14.45
CA ILE A 11 -3.33 0.42 14.16
C ILE A 11 -2.44 0.52 12.91
N GLY A 12 -2.86 1.29 11.92
CA GLY A 12 -2.12 1.47 10.66
C GLY A 12 -0.73 2.09 10.86
N PHE A 13 -0.56 2.94 11.87
CA PHE A 13 0.73 3.59 12.13
C PHE A 13 1.85 2.58 12.45
N PRO A 14 1.75 1.74 13.49
CA PRO A 14 2.79 0.76 13.79
C PRO A 14 2.92 -0.31 12.69
N VAL A 15 1.84 -0.69 12.03
CA VAL A 15 1.87 -1.63 10.91
C VAL A 15 2.66 -1.03 9.74
N GLY A 16 2.46 0.26 9.42
CA GLY A 16 3.22 0.95 8.39
C GLY A 16 4.71 1.00 8.69
N ILE A 17 5.08 1.25 9.94
CA ILE A 17 6.49 1.20 10.39
C ILE A 17 7.07 -0.21 10.21
N ALA A 18 6.35 -1.24 10.65
CA ALA A 18 6.79 -2.63 10.54
C ALA A 18 6.99 -3.05 9.08
N ILE A 19 6.06 -2.71 8.19
CA ILE A 19 6.18 -2.97 6.75
C ILE A 19 7.37 -2.21 6.16
N GLY A 20 7.54 -0.94 6.50
CA GLY A 20 8.67 -0.13 6.06
C GLY A 20 10.01 -0.75 6.47
N TYR A 21 10.12 -1.22 7.70
CA TYR A 21 11.32 -1.91 8.19
C TYR A 21 11.58 -3.22 7.43
N VAL A 22 10.57 -4.05 7.22
CA VAL A 22 10.70 -5.30 6.45
C VAL A 22 11.18 -5.02 5.02
N ILE A 23 10.67 -3.96 4.39
CA ILE A 23 11.11 -3.55 3.05
C ILE A 23 12.61 -3.18 3.06
N THR A 24 13.09 -2.43 4.06
CA THR A 24 14.52 -2.08 4.14
C THR A 24 15.41 -3.30 4.34
N VAL A 25 14.96 -4.29 5.12
CA VAL A 25 15.66 -5.58 5.28
C VAL A 25 15.74 -6.32 3.94
N ILE A 26 14.63 -6.41 3.21
CA ILE A 26 14.59 -7.07 1.89
C ILE A 26 15.53 -6.36 0.91
N ILE A 27 15.51 -5.04 0.86
CA ILE A 27 16.41 -4.26 0.00
C ILE A 27 17.87 -4.54 0.35
N SER A 28 18.22 -4.55 1.64
CA SER A 28 19.57 -4.83 2.11
C SER A 28 20.04 -6.25 1.71
N ILE A 29 19.14 -7.24 1.81
CA ILE A 29 19.43 -8.61 1.34
C ILE A 29 19.63 -8.64 -0.18
N CYS A 30 18.84 -7.90 -0.95
CA CYS A 30 18.96 -7.84 -2.41
C CYS A 30 20.27 -7.16 -2.87
N ILE A 31 20.79 -6.20 -2.11
CA ILE A 31 22.10 -5.58 -2.37
C ILE A 31 23.23 -6.59 -2.14
N GLY A 32 23.14 -7.42 -1.09
CA GLY A 32 23.97 -8.61 -0.89
C GLY A 32 25.41 -8.35 -0.46
N ASP A 33 25.75 -7.14 0.02
CA ASP A 33 27.11 -6.77 0.47
C ASP A 33 27.34 -6.99 1.98
N GLY A 34 26.32 -7.49 2.70
CA GLY A 34 26.36 -7.76 4.14
C GLY A 34 26.07 -6.56 5.02
N PHE A 35 25.81 -5.38 4.47
CA PHE A 35 25.44 -4.19 5.22
C PHE A 35 23.92 -4.00 5.27
N PHE A 36 23.45 -3.35 6.34
CA PHE A 36 22.05 -2.96 6.48
C PHE A 36 21.85 -1.52 6.02
N TYR A 37 20.92 -1.32 5.10
CA TYR A 37 20.56 -0.03 4.52
C TYR A 37 19.18 0.42 5.00
N PRO A 38 19.06 1.06 6.17
CA PRO A 38 17.78 1.49 6.73
C PRO A 38 17.12 2.59 5.90
N VAL A 39 17.92 3.43 5.25
CA VAL A 39 17.47 4.60 4.47
C VAL A 39 18.33 4.81 3.23
N THR A 40 17.81 5.60 2.28
CA THR A 40 18.57 5.96 1.09
C THR A 40 19.70 6.95 1.43
N PRO A 41 20.90 6.83 0.82
CA PRO A 41 21.99 7.79 1.03
C PRO A 41 21.59 9.24 0.74
N LYS A 42 20.67 9.45 -0.21
CA LYS A 42 20.14 10.79 -0.55
C LYS A 42 19.37 11.40 0.62
N LEU A 43 18.60 10.59 1.35
CA LEU A 43 17.87 11.06 2.52
C LEU A 43 18.83 11.39 3.67
N VAL A 44 19.88 10.58 3.87
CA VAL A 44 20.93 10.85 4.87
C VAL A 44 21.60 12.22 4.59
N ASN A 45 22.00 12.44 3.35
CA ASN A 45 22.63 13.72 2.95
C ASN A 45 21.67 14.91 3.15
N LYS A 46 20.38 14.73 2.91
CA LYS A 46 19.36 15.77 3.10
C LYS A 46 19.10 16.08 4.59
N MET A 47 19.16 15.07 5.46
CA MET A 47 18.87 15.19 6.90
C MET A 47 20.11 15.47 7.75
N GLY A 48 21.30 15.42 7.16
CA GLY A 48 22.58 15.70 7.84
C GLY A 48 23.08 14.59 8.74
N SER A 49 22.26 13.57 9.05
CA SER A 49 22.67 12.38 9.80
C SER A 49 21.82 11.18 9.48
N GLU A 50 22.38 9.99 9.64
CA GLU A 50 21.66 8.72 9.42
C GLU A 50 20.49 8.56 10.41
N LEU A 51 20.71 8.90 11.69
CA LEU A 51 19.68 8.83 12.72
C LEU A 51 18.45 9.69 12.35
N ASN A 52 18.68 10.95 11.93
CA ASN A 52 17.60 11.84 11.53
C ASN A 52 16.86 11.29 10.30
N ALA A 53 17.58 10.74 9.34
CA ALA A 53 16.99 10.13 8.16
C ALA A 53 16.11 8.92 8.51
N VAL A 54 16.57 8.04 9.42
CA VAL A 54 15.81 6.89 9.93
C VAL A 54 14.55 7.35 10.66
N LEU A 55 14.64 8.34 11.54
CA LEU A 55 13.49 8.87 12.28
C LEU A 55 12.42 9.45 11.32
N ILE A 56 12.85 10.23 10.35
CA ILE A 56 11.95 10.79 9.33
C ILE A 56 11.31 9.68 8.51
N GLN A 57 12.08 8.71 8.02
CA GLN A 57 11.55 7.60 7.25
C GLN A 57 10.55 6.76 8.06
N THR A 58 10.86 6.50 9.33
CA THR A 58 9.95 5.78 10.24
C THR A 58 8.63 6.53 10.42
N GLY A 59 8.68 7.84 10.64
CA GLY A 59 7.50 8.69 10.73
C GLY A 59 6.67 8.68 9.44
N LEU A 60 7.32 8.83 8.28
CA LEU A 60 6.65 8.79 6.97
C LEU A 60 6.02 7.43 6.68
N SER A 61 6.69 6.33 7.04
CA SER A 61 6.14 4.97 6.93
C SER A 61 4.90 4.78 7.81
N GLY A 62 4.93 5.30 9.04
CA GLY A 62 3.78 5.29 9.95
C GLY A 62 2.60 6.10 9.40
N ILE A 63 2.85 7.31 8.90
CA ILE A 63 1.81 8.16 8.29
C ILE A 63 1.21 7.47 7.06
N MET A 64 2.02 6.85 6.21
CA MET A 64 1.56 6.09 5.05
C MET A 64 0.69 4.91 5.47
N GLY A 65 1.12 4.14 6.47
CA GLY A 65 0.34 3.03 7.03
C GLY A 65 -0.99 3.49 7.62
N THR A 66 -1.00 4.62 8.35
CA THR A 66 -2.22 5.26 8.84
C THR A 66 -3.17 5.58 7.70
N GLY A 67 -2.68 6.24 6.66
CA GLY A 67 -3.48 6.66 5.52
C GLY A 67 -4.09 5.47 4.77
N PHE A 68 -3.32 4.43 4.51
CA PHE A 68 -3.82 3.21 3.85
C PHE A 68 -4.82 2.45 4.71
N ALA A 69 -4.58 2.35 6.02
CA ALA A 69 -5.49 1.70 6.94
C ALA A 69 -6.83 2.47 7.06
N MET A 70 -6.78 3.79 7.09
CA MET A 70 -8.00 4.64 7.06
C MET A 70 -8.74 4.49 5.73
N ALA A 71 -8.03 4.53 4.60
CA ALA A 71 -8.62 4.36 3.28
C ALA A 71 -9.30 2.99 3.10
N SER A 72 -8.85 1.95 3.82
CA SER A 72 -9.44 0.61 3.74
C SER A 72 -10.91 0.53 4.19
N VAL A 73 -11.44 1.57 4.86
CA VAL A 73 -12.89 1.67 5.18
C VAL A 73 -13.76 1.70 3.91
N ILE A 74 -13.20 2.10 2.77
CA ILE A 74 -13.90 2.11 1.48
C ILE A 74 -14.43 0.73 1.12
N TRP A 75 -13.74 -0.34 1.49
CA TRP A 75 -14.15 -1.72 1.23
C TRP A 75 -15.39 -2.18 2.02
N GLU A 76 -15.85 -1.40 3.01
CA GLU A 76 -17.06 -1.67 3.79
C GLU A 76 -18.30 -0.93 3.24
N ILE A 77 -18.20 -0.25 2.11
CA ILE A 77 -19.32 0.49 1.51
C ILE A 77 -20.07 -0.44 0.56
N ASP A 78 -21.04 -1.18 1.08
CA ASP A 78 -21.80 -2.21 0.31
C ASP A 78 -22.55 -1.64 -0.91
N SER A 79 -22.90 -0.35 -0.87
CA SER A 79 -23.60 0.33 -1.98
C SER A 79 -22.71 0.62 -3.20
N TRP A 80 -21.39 0.43 -3.08
CA TRP A 80 -20.43 0.72 -4.15
C TRP A 80 -20.00 -0.56 -4.85
N SER A 81 -19.92 -0.48 -6.19
CA SER A 81 -19.31 -1.56 -6.96
C SER A 81 -17.83 -1.73 -6.62
N LEU A 82 -17.32 -2.96 -6.75
CA LEU A 82 -15.91 -3.27 -6.52
C LEU A 82 -14.97 -2.36 -7.34
N ALA A 83 -15.34 -2.08 -8.59
CA ALA A 83 -14.56 -1.18 -9.45
C ALA A 83 -14.49 0.24 -8.89
N LYS A 84 -15.60 0.77 -8.35
CA LYS A 84 -15.65 2.11 -7.73
C LYS A 84 -14.83 2.16 -6.44
N GLN A 85 -14.94 1.15 -5.58
CA GLN A 85 -14.15 1.04 -4.35
C GLN A 85 -12.65 1.00 -4.67
N SER A 86 -12.25 0.16 -5.62
CA SER A 86 -10.86 0.03 -6.07
C SER A 86 -10.32 1.32 -6.65
N GLY A 87 -11.07 1.98 -7.53
CA GLY A 87 -10.64 3.24 -8.16
C GLY A 87 -10.44 4.37 -7.15
N ILE A 88 -11.36 4.52 -6.19
CA ILE A 88 -11.24 5.54 -5.16
C ILE A 88 -10.09 5.21 -4.19
N TYR A 89 -9.96 3.94 -3.78
CA TYR A 89 -8.83 3.51 -2.96
C TYR A 89 -7.49 3.79 -3.64
N PHE A 90 -7.39 3.51 -4.94
CA PHE A 90 -6.21 3.80 -5.73
C PHE A 90 -5.88 5.29 -5.78
N ALA A 91 -6.88 6.14 -6.02
CA ALA A 91 -6.69 7.59 -6.03
C ALA A 91 -6.15 8.11 -4.68
N ILE A 92 -6.72 7.62 -3.56
CA ILE A 92 -6.25 7.97 -2.22
C ILE A 92 -4.83 7.44 -1.98
N ALA A 93 -4.54 6.20 -2.40
CA ALA A 93 -3.21 5.62 -2.30
C ALA A 93 -2.16 6.44 -3.06
N CYS A 94 -2.48 6.93 -4.27
CA CYS A 94 -1.61 7.83 -5.03
C CYS A 94 -1.34 9.14 -4.28
N VAL A 95 -2.39 9.78 -3.75
CA VAL A 95 -2.27 11.05 -3.02
C VAL A 95 -1.41 10.91 -1.76
N ILE A 96 -1.45 9.76 -1.10
CA ILE A 96 -0.64 9.51 0.10
C ILE A 96 0.79 9.10 -0.28
N MET A 97 0.93 8.17 -1.22
CA MET A 97 2.20 7.53 -1.51
C MET A 97 3.17 8.44 -2.27
N PHE A 98 2.71 9.20 -3.26
CA PHE A 98 3.63 10.00 -4.09
C PHE A 98 4.32 11.11 -3.31
N PRO A 99 3.65 11.94 -2.50
CA PRO A 99 4.34 12.93 -1.69
C PRO A 99 5.35 12.30 -0.72
N ILE A 100 4.94 11.22 -0.04
CA ILE A 100 5.81 10.54 0.92
C ILE A 100 7.05 9.96 0.23
N SER A 101 6.88 9.26 -0.90
CA SER A 101 7.98 8.68 -1.68
C SER A 101 8.94 9.75 -2.21
N TYR A 102 8.41 10.90 -2.60
CA TYR A 102 9.22 12.04 -3.04
C TYR A 102 10.05 12.61 -1.89
N PHE A 103 9.44 12.87 -0.74
CA PHE A 103 10.14 13.39 0.45
C PHE A 103 11.16 12.39 1.02
N ALA A 104 10.82 11.10 1.05
CA ALA A 104 11.70 10.03 1.52
C ALA A 104 12.83 9.69 0.55
N ASN A 105 12.88 10.31 -0.65
CA ASN A 105 13.83 10.00 -1.72
C ASN A 105 13.82 8.52 -2.14
N TRP A 106 12.64 7.88 -2.11
CA TRP A 106 12.47 6.50 -2.60
C TRP A 106 12.40 6.45 -4.12
N MET A 107 12.06 7.56 -4.77
CA MET A 107 12.08 7.67 -6.23
C MET A 107 13.11 8.69 -6.70
N PRO A 108 13.74 8.47 -7.87
CA PRO A 108 14.61 9.48 -8.47
C PRO A 108 13.82 10.76 -8.79
N HIS A 109 14.42 11.92 -8.47
CA HIS A 109 13.80 13.24 -8.73
C HIS A 109 13.99 13.72 -10.19
N SER A 110 14.13 12.79 -11.13
CA SER A 110 14.12 13.06 -12.55
C SER A 110 12.74 12.73 -13.14
N THR A 111 12.35 13.39 -14.22
CA THR A 111 11.08 13.13 -14.90
C THR A 111 10.93 11.64 -15.27
N ALA A 112 11.99 11.04 -15.83
CA ALA A 112 12.00 9.61 -16.16
C ALA A 112 11.86 8.72 -14.90
N GLY A 113 12.53 9.08 -13.79
CA GLY A 113 12.43 8.34 -12.54
C GLY A 113 11.03 8.40 -11.91
N ILE A 114 10.40 9.56 -11.93
CA ILE A 114 9.03 9.74 -11.46
C ILE A 114 8.06 8.91 -12.32
N LEU A 115 8.16 9.00 -13.65
CA LEU A 115 7.31 8.23 -14.56
C LEU A 115 7.49 6.73 -14.39
N SER A 116 8.73 6.25 -14.22
CA SER A 116 9.01 4.83 -13.97
C SER A 116 8.39 4.36 -12.66
N TYR A 117 8.51 5.16 -11.59
CA TYR A 117 7.94 4.84 -10.28
C TYR A 117 6.41 4.78 -10.33
N VAL A 118 5.77 5.77 -10.98
CA VAL A 118 4.33 5.77 -11.22
C VAL A 118 3.90 4.56 -12.04
N GLY A 119 4.64 4.23 -13.10
CA GLY A 119 4.36 3.08 -13.96
C GLY A 119 4.40 1.76 -13.19
N ILE A 120 5.43 1.55 -12.36
CA ILE A 120 5.54 0.35 -11.49
C ILE A 120 4.37 0.30 -10.50
N PHE A 121 4.04 1.42 -9.87
CA PHE A 121 2.92 1.49 -8.92
C PHE A 121 1.59 1.13 -9.58
N VAL A 122 1.31 1.67 -10.76
CA VAL A 122 0.11 1.34 -11.55
C VAL A 122 0.10 -0.14 -11.94
N ALA A 123 1.23 -0.70 -12.37
CA ALA A 123 1.33 -2.10 -12.75
C ALA A 123 1.05 -3.04 -11.55
N ILE A 124 1.61 -2.75 -10.38
CA ILE A 124 1.35 -3.50 -9.14
C ILE A 124 -0.13 -3.40 -8.76
N PHE A 125 -0.72 -2.20 -8.86
CA PHE A 125 -2.14 -2.01 -8.56
C PHE A 125 -3.02 -2.81 -9.51
N LEU A 126 -2.77 -2.79 -10.81
CA LEU A 126 -3.52 -3.55 -11.81
C LEU A 126 -3.41 -5.05 -11.55
N ALA A 127 -2.21 -5.56 -11.24
CA ALA A 127 -2.02 -6.96 -10.90
C ALA A 127 -2.82 -7.37 -9.65
N ALA A 128 -2.80 -6.55 -8.60
CA ALA A 128 -3.59 -6.77 -7.39
C ALA A 128 -5.10 -6.72 -7.68
N TRP A 129 -5.55 -5.77 -8.50
CA TRP A 129 -6.95 -5.63 -8.89
C TRP A 129 -7.45 -6.85 -9.68
N VAL A 130 -6.70 -7.30 -10.69
CA VAL A 130 -7.03 -8.50 -11.48
C VAL A 130 -7.12 -9.74 -10.59
N THR A 131 -6.18 -9.88 -9.65
CA THR A 131 -6.18 -10.99 -8.69
C THR A 131 -7.42 -10.97 -7.82
N GLN A 132 -7.76 -9.83 -7.22
CA GLN A 132 -8.95 -9.66 -6.39
C GLN A 132 -10.23 -9.92 -7.19
N TYR A 133 -10.35 -9.34 -8.38
CA TYR A 133 -11.50 -9.56 -9.27
C TYR A 133 -11.69 -11.04 -9.57
N SER A 134 -10.62 -11.76 -9.89
CA SER A 134 -10.66 -13.20 -10.18
C SER A 134 -11.13 -14.02 -8.97
N VAL A 135 -10.65 -13.67 -7.76
CA VAL A 135 -11.08 -14.32 -6.51
C VAL A 135 -12.58 -14.09 -6.25
N TRP A 136 -13.06 -12.86 -6.41
CA TRP A 136 -14.47 -12.51 -6.21
C TRP A 136 -15.37 -13.22 -7.25
N LYS A 137 -14.97 -13.23 -8.52
CA LYS A 137 -15.70 -13.94 -9.58
C LYS A 137 -15.86 -15.43 -9.26
N ARG A 138 -14.81 -16.08 -8.76
CA ARG A 138 -14.84 -17.50 -8.33
C ARG A 138 -15.78 -17.71 -7.14
N LYS A 139 -15.78 -16.80 -6.15
CA LYS A 139 -16.68 -16.90 -4.99
C LYS A 139 -18.15 -16.78 -5.40
N ILE A 140 -18.48 -15.80 -6.25
CA ILE A 140 -19.85 -15.60 -6.76
C ILE A 140 -20.30 -16.85 -7.54
N LYS A 141 -19.44 -17.41 -8.39
CA LYS A 141 -19.77 -18.61 -9.14
C LYS A 141 -20.10 -19.78 -8.20
N LYS A 142 -19.26 -20.04 -7.19
CA LYS A 142 -19.53 -21.11 -6.20
C LYS A 142 -20.82 -20.90 -5.42
N MET A 143 -21.16 -19.67 -5.05
CA MET A 143 -22.41 -19.38 -4.35
C MET A 143 -23.62 -19.64 -5.26
N ASN A 144 -23.56 -19.27 -6.54
CA ASN A 144 -24.65 -19.52 -7.49
C ASN A 144 -24.83 -21.01 -7.79
N GLU A 145 -23.74 -21.78 -7.87
CA GLU A 145 -23.79 -23.25 -8.03
C GLU A 145 -24.47 -23.91 -6.82
N GLY A 146 -24.10 -23.51 -5.59
CA GLY A 146 -24.72 -24.04 -4.37
C GLY A 146 -26.23 -23.71 -4.23
N ILE A 147 -26.67 -22.56 -4.74
CA ILE A 147 -28.11 -22.21 -4.77
C ILE A 147 -28.86 -23.08 -5.78
N LYS A 148 -28.23 -23.36 -6.94
CA LYS A 148 -28.83 -24.19 -7.97
C LYS A 148 -29.00 -25.62 -7.47
N ASP A 149 -27.99 -26.22 -6.86
CA ASP A 149 -28.04 -27.56 -6.31
C ASP A 149 -29.13 -27.72 -5.23
N ASN A 150 -29.33 -26.69 -4.38
CA ASN A 150 -30.41 -26.70 -3.38
C ASN A 150 -31.81 -26.57 -3.98
N ASN A 151 -31.95 -25.86 -5.09
CA ASN A 151 -33.25 -25.75 -5.78
C ASN A 151 -33.60 -27.03 -6.57
N ASP A 152 -32.60 -27.76 -7.05
CA ASP A 152 -32.82 -29.02 -7.79
C ASP A 152 -33.12 -30.23 -6.85
N MET A 153 -32.90 -30.06 -5.52
CA MET A 153 -33.19 -31.08 -4.49
C MET A 153 -34.56 -30.93 -3.81
N ASN A 154 -35.29 -29.83 -4.07
CA ASN A 154 -36.64 -29.58 -3.56
C ASN A 154 -37.71 -29.63 -4.66
#